data_08129dc3d48738eac1cdd5b5d4ab7b1e
#
_entry.id   08129dc3d48738eac1cdd5b5d4ab7b1e
#
_cell.length_a   1.000
_cell.length_b   1.000
_cell.length_c   1.000
_cell.angle_alpha   90.00
_cell.angle_beta   90.00
_cell.angle_gamma   90.00
#
_symmetry.space_group_name_H-M   'P 1'
#
loop_
_entity.id
_entity.type
_entity.pdbx_description
1 polymer ?
#
loop_
_entity_poly.entity_id
_entity_poly.type
_entity_poly.pdbx_seq_one_letter_code
_entity_poly.pdbx_strand_id
1 'polypeptide(L)'
;MPDFRIGETDFELDGQPFRVLAGALHYFRVHPEQWADRIHKAKLMGLNTIETYVPWNLHEPNPGHFELTGRLDLERFLQLIADAGMYAIVRPGPYICAEWDNGGLPAWLFRDEAVGVRRFEPLYMAEVERYFDRVLPIVERAQISNGGPVILVQIENEYGAYGDDKQYLEALVALNRAHGITVPLTTIDQPTDEMLANGSLPGLHKTGSFGSRATERLATLRRHQPSGPLMCAEFWNGWFDFWGSHHHTTPAAEAARELDELLASGASVNLYMFHGGTNFGFTNGANDKGVYQPTVTSYDYDAPLDEAGNPGPKFWAFRDVIAKYAPVPDEVPDAASPAPAFRAPVDAVVPFWQVASALGESVPHRSIPTFDQVEHYTGFGVYCTEIDFRGTGRAPVLTIGEVRDRALVYLNRQPVGVLSRDNHDRAIGLPFEASGTLEILVEDQGRVNYGHRIGEDKGLIGPVTIDGHAHERWELQPLGLDDLSPVSEAFARAAAPDPDASAIAGPAFVRATVELDAPTDLFLDTTTLGKGVAWVNGFNLGRYWRRGPQNTLYVPASTLKPGANEIVLFELHAIPDATLTFVSAADLGHTEF
;
A
#
# COMPACT_ATOMS: atom_id res chain seq x y z
N MET A 1 22.69 2.39 30.52
CA MET A 1 21.89 2.57 29.31
C MET A 1 20.44 2.55 29.73
N PRO A 2 19.54 3.27 29.07
CA PRO A 2 18.14 3.25 29.43
C PRO A 2 17.59 1.82 29.36
N ASP A 3 16.65 1.51 30.26
CA ASP A 3 16.00 0.19 30.35
C ASP A 3 14.49 0.36 30.15
N PHE A 4 13.92 -0.43 29.24
CA PHE A 4 12.48 -0.47 29.00
C PHE A 4 11.96 -1.88 29.22
N ARG A 5 10.93 -2.00 30.08
CA ARG A 5 10.37 -3.30 30.42
C ARG A 5 8.86 -3.26 30.65
N ILE A 6 8.26 -4.43 30.67
CA ILE A 6 6.88 -4.65 31.09
C ILE A 6 6.87 -4.81 32.61
N GLY A 7 6.29 -3.84 33.30
CA GLY A 7 6.06 -3.89 34.74
C GLY A 7 4.81 -4.68 35.09
N GLU A 8 4.44 -4.66 36.37
CA GLU A 8 3.24 -5.38 36.87
C GLU A 8 1.93 -4.72 36.40
N THR A 9 1.90 -3.39 36.30
CA THR A 9 0.73 -2.60 35.92
C THR A 9 0.99 -1.72 34.71
N ASP A 10 2.22 -1.23 34.56
CA ASP A 10 2.61 -0.25 33.56
C ASP A 10 3.81 -0.74 32.74
N PHE A 11 4.04 -0.17 31.56
CA PHE A 11 5.39 -0.17 31.01
C PHE A 11 6.29 0.66 31.93
N GLU A 12 7.55 0.32 31.99
CA GLU A 12 8.54 1.04 32.81
C GLU A 12 9.73 1.47 31.94
N LEU A 13 10.10 2.75 32.08
CA LEU A 13 11.31 3.32 31.50
C LEU A 13 12.22 3.75 32.65
N ASP A 14 13.41 3.14 32.75
CA ASP A 14 14.36 3.37 33.86
C ASP A 14 13.73 3.18 35.25
N GLY A 15 12.83 2.19 35.34
CA GLY A 15 12.11 1.86 36.57
C GLY A 15 11.00 2.85 36.95
N GLN A 16 10.64 3.78 36.09
CA GLN A 16 9.51 4.68 36.28
C GLN A 16 8.34 4.27 35.35
N PRO A 17 7.09 4.41 35.79
CA PRO A 17 5.93 4.17 34.95
C PRO A 17 6.00 4.98 33.66
N PHE A 18 5.77 4.32 32.53
CA PHE A 18 5.81 4.92 31.20
C PHE A 18 4.56 4.54 30.42
N ARG A 19 3.80 5.52 29.98
CA ARG A 19 2.66 5.30 29.09
C ARG A 19 3.12 5.46 27.65
N VAL A 20 2.95 4.44 26.83
CA VAL A 20 3.19 4.52 25.39
C VAL A 20 2.03 5.27 24.74
N LEU A 21 2.32 6.44 24.17
CA LEU A 21 1.45 7.23 23.33
C LEU A 21 2.06 7.25 21.94
N ALA A 22 1.69 6.27 21.13
CA ALA A 22 2.29 6.04 19.82
C ALA A 22 1.38 6.46 18.66
N GLY A 23 2.01 6.71 17.52
CA GLY A 23 1.31 6.89 16.25
C GLY A 23 1.99 6.10 15.15
N ALA A 24 1.18 5.37 14.37
CA ALA A 24 1.64 4.63 13.21
C ALA A 24 2.00 5.59 12.06
N LEU A 25 3.22 5.48 11.59
CA LEU A 25 3.80 6.23 10.49
C LEU A 25 4.64 5.27 9.65
N HIS A 26 4.14 4.92 8.47
CA HIS A 26 4.79 3.98 7.58
C HIS A 26 5.82 4.70 6.70
N TYR A 27 7.13 4.58 6.99
CA TYR A 27 8.19 5.26 6.24
C TYR A 27 8.09 5.01 4.73
N PHE A 28 7.67 3.82 4.32
CA PHE A 28 7.54 3.42 2.92
C PHE A 28 6.34 4.08 2.18
N ARG A 29 5.40 4.70 2.90
CA ARG A 29 4.27 5.48 2.36
C ARG A 29 4.52 6.99 2.37
N VAL A 30 5.71 7.42 2.80
CA VAL A 30 6.08 8.84 2.91
C VAL A 30 7.41 9.06 2.23
N HIS A 31 7.56 10.14 1.46
CA HIS A 31 8.85 10.44 0.86
C HIS A 31 9.89 10.75 1.96
N PRO A 32 11.14 10.24 1.86
CA PRO A 32 12.15 10.37 2.92
C PRO A 32 12.45 11.80 3.39
N GLU A 33 12.33 12.76 2.50
CA GLU A 33 12.52 14.20 2.82
C GLU A 33 11.43 14.75 3.77
N GLN A 34 10.30 14.03 3.90
CA GLN A 34 9.17 14.43 4.73
C GLN A 34 9.11 13.69 6.08
N TRP A 35 9.94 12.65 6.29
CA TRP A 35 9.91 11.85 7.53
C TRP A 35 10.09 12.70 8.78
N ALA A 36 11.09 13.59 8.79
CA ALA A 36 11.38 14.44 9.94
C ALA A 36 10.20 15.37 10.30
N ASP A 37 9.52 15.92 9.30
CA ASP A 37 8.32 16.75 9.50
C ASP A 37 7.18 15.96 10.15
N ARG A 38 6.89 14.75 9.64
CA ARG A 38 5.83 13.89 10.18
C ARG A 38 6.12 13.45 11.61
N ILE A 39 7.37 13.08 11.91
CA ILE A 39 7.83 12.72 13.27
C ILE A 39 7.72 13.93 14.20
N HIS A 40 8.13 15.12 13.76
CA HIS A 40 7.99 16.34 14.56
C HIS A 40 6.52 16.65 14.88
N LYS A 41 5.63 16.56 13.91
CA LYS A 41 4.18 16.78 14.11
C LYS A 41 3.56 15.75 15.07
N ALA A 42 4.04 14.50 15.07
CA ALA A 42 3.63 13.51 16.06
C ALA A 42 3.98 13.99 17.49
N LYS A 43 5.21 14.47 17.67
CA LYS A 43 5.64 15.07 18.96
C LYS A 43 4.79 16.27 19.35
N LEU A 44 4.47 17.16 18.40
CA LEU A 44 3.60 18.32 18.65
C LEU A 44 2.18 17.92 19.03
N MET A 45 1.67 16.79 18.59
CA MET A 45 0.38 16.26 19.03
C MET A 45 0.43 15.68 20.46
N GLY A 46 1.62 15.46 21.01
CA GLY A 46 1.84 14.90 22.35
C GLY A 46 2.18 13.41 22.34
N LEU A 47 2.46 12.82 21.18
CA LEU A 47 2.96 11.46 21.10
C LEU A 47 4.43 11.38 21.56
N ASN A 48 4.80 10.27 22.15
CA ASN A 48 6.17 9.99 22.59
C ASN A 48 6.84 8.85 21.80
N THR A 49 6.10 8.17 20.95
CA THR A 49 6.54 6.96 20.24
C THR A 49 6.00 6.97 18.80
N ILE A 50 6.81 6.50 17.86
CA ILE A 50 6.41 6.22 16.47
C ILE A 50 6.39 4.71 16.28
N GLU A 51 5.36 4.21 15.63
CA GLU A 51 5.27 2.81 15.22
C GLU A 51 5.44 2.70 13.70
N THR A 52 6.13 1.67 13.24
CA THR A 52 6.20 1.34 11.81
C THR A 52 6.29 -0.15 11.56
N TYR A 53 5.71 -0.56 10.42
CA TYR A 53 5.94 -1.87 9.82
C TYR A 53 7.21 -1.90 8.96
N VAL A 54 7.63 -3.11 8.56
CA VAL A 54 8.68 -3.33 7.56
C VAL A 54 8.11 -4.23 6.46
N PRO A 55 7.84 -3.71 5.24
CA PRO A 55 7.25 -4.50 4.17
C PRO A 55 8.31 -5.33 3.45
N TRP A 56 8.33 -6.64 3.66
CA TRP A 56 9.31 -7.54 3.07
C TRP A 56 9.34 -7.46 1.55
N ASN A 57 8.17 -7.49 0.89
CA ASN A 57 8.06 -7.47 -0.57
C ASN A 57 8.65 -6.21 -1.23
N LEU A 58 8.66 -5.09 -0.50
CA LEU A 58 9.25 -3.86 -1.02
C LEU A 58 10.79 -3.85 -0.84
N HIS A 59 11.27 -4.42 0.28
CA HIS A 59 12.70 -4.56 0.54
C HIS A 59 13.37 -5.65 -0.31
N GLU A 60 12.62 -6.69 -0.69
CA GLU A 60 13.11 -7.79 -1.51
C GLU A 60 12.10 -8.12 -2.63
N PRO A 61 11.97 -7.24 -3.64
CA PRO A 61 11.02 -7.45 -4.75
C PRO A 61 11.35 -8.69 -5.59
N ASN A 62 12.62 -9.08 -5.65
CA ASN A 62 13.11 -10.28 -6.30
C ASN A 62 14.03 -11.05 -5.35
N PRO A 63 14.06 -12.39 -5.40
CA PRO A 63 14.89 -13.20 -4.51
C PRO A 63 16.34 -12.76 -4.50
N GLY A 64 16.88 -12.43 -3.31
CA GLY A 64 18.27 -12.02 -3.11
C GLY A 64 18.57 -10.56 -3.44
N HIS A 65 17.65 -9.79 -4.02
CA HIS A 65 17.81 -8.36 -4.28
C HIS A 65 17.19 -7.55 -3.15
N PHE A 66 18.01 -7.20 -2.17
CA PHE A 66 17.54 -6.53 -0.96
C PHE A 66 17.90 -5.05 -0.97
N GLU A 67 16.89 -4.16 -0.85
CA GLU A 67 17.05 -2.71 -0.84
C GLU A 67 16.80 -2.15 0.57
N LEU A 68 17.76 -1.36 1.07
CA LEU A 68 17.73 -0.73 2.40
C LEU A 68 18.20 0.74 2.33
N THR A 69 18.06 1.38 1.17
CA THR A 69 18.52 2.75 0.96
C THR A 69 17.38 3.64 0.45
N GLY A 70 17.60 4.94 0.40
CA GLY A 70 16.63 5.90 -0.14
C GLY A 70 15.29 5.83 0.58
N ARG A 71 14.23 5.46 -0.13
CA ARG A 71 12.88 5.33 0.42
C ARG A 71 12.72 4.15 1.39
N LEU A 72 13.67 3.23 1.41
CA LEU A 72 13.68 2.01 2.19
C LEU A 72 14.75 2.02 3.29
N ASP A 73 15.30 3.19 3.59
CA ASP A 73 16.32 3.37 4.62
C ASP A 73 15.69 3.37 6.03
N LEU A 74 15.40 2.16 6.52
CA LEU A 74 14.86 1.94 7.87
C LEU A 74 15.79 2.47 8.96
N GLU A 75 17.12 2.34 8.78
CA GLU A 75 18.10 2.82 9.77
C GLU A 75 18.03 4.33 9.93
N ARG A 76 17.99 5.07 8.82
CA ARG A 76 17.79 6.53 8.81
C ARG A 76 16.46 6.93 9.44
N PHE A 77 15.38 6.21 9.14
CA PHE A 77 14.07 6.50 9.71
C PHE A 77 14.08 6.36 11.24
N LEU A 78 14.65 5.27 11.77
CA LEU A 78 14.79 5.06 13.21
C LEU A 78 15.73 6.11 13.85
N GLN A 79 16.79 6.53 13.16
CA GLN A 79 17.66 7.60 13.64
C GLN A 79 16.91 8.93 13.76
N LEU A 80 16.05 9.30 12.79
CA LEU A 80 15.24 10.52 12.86
C LEU A 80 14.26 10.51 14.05
N ILE A 81 13.71 9.34 14.41
CA ILE A 81 12.89 9.18 15.61
C ILE A 81 13.72 9.45 16.88
N ALA A 82 14.95 8.90 16.94
CA ALA A 82 15.86 9.13 18.04
C ALA A 82 16.27 10.62 18.15
N ASP A 83 16.60 11.26 17.04
CA ASP A 83 16.98 12.68 16.98
C ASP A 83 15.83 13.60 17.43
N ALA A 84 14.58 13.20 17.20
CA ALA A 84 13.40 13.89 17.72
C ALA A 84 13.19 13.68 19.23
N GLY A 85 13.97 12.79 19.86
CA GLY A 85 13.82 12.41 21.27
C GLY A 85 12.56 11.60 21.52
N MET A 86 12.13 10.81 20.53
CA MET A 86 10.99 9.90 20.61
C MET A 86 11.44 8.44 20.62
N TYR A 87 10.54 7.54 20.97
CA TYR A 87 10.76 6.09 20.94
C TYR A 87 10.14 5.46 19.70
N ALA A 88 10.48 4.19 19.45
CA ALA A 88 9.97 3.45 18.32
C ALA A 88 9.41 2.07 18.71
N ILE A 89 8.35 1.67 18.02
CA ILE A 89 7.86 0.30 17.95
C ILE A 89 8.09 -0.19 16.54
N VAL A 90 8.79 -1.32 16.38
CA VAL A 90 9.04 -1.92 15.07
C VAL A 90 8.25 -3.21 14.93
N ARG A 91 7.57 -3.35 13.79
CA ARG A 91 6.78 -4.53 13.43
C ARG A 91 7.40 -5.15 12.16
N PRO A 92 8.42 -6.04 12.33
CA PRO A 92 9.19 -6.57 11.20
C PRO A 92 8.43 -7.62 10.39
N GLY A 93 7.23 -7.99 10.78
CA GLY A 93 6.45 -9.01 10.10
C GLY A 93 6.80 -10.44 10.54
N PRO A 94 6.93 -11.39 9.57
CA PRO A 94 7.09 -11.25 8.11
C PRO A 94 5.84 -10.77 7.34
N TYR A 95 4.64 -11.02 7.84
CA TYR A 95 3.39 -10.50 7.33
C TYR A 95 2.95 -9.25 8.09
N ILE A 96 2.49 -8.22 7.37
CA ILE A 96 2.15 -6.92 7.96
C ILE A 96 0.69 -6.49 7.73
N CYS A 97 -0.06 -7.13 6.84
CA CYS A 97 -1.39 -6.69 6.39
C CYS A 97 -1.38 -5.28 5.77
N ALA A 98 -1.76 -4.28 6.54
CA ALA A 98 -1.60 -2.84 6.28
C ALA A 98 -2.22 -2.34 4.96
N GLU A 99 -3.18 -3.05 4.37
CA GLU A 99 -3.72 -2.81 3.03
C GLU A 99 -2.60 -2.60 1.98
N TRP A 100 -1.46 -3.24 2.26
CA TRP A 100 -0.28 -3.27 1.42
C TRP A 100 -0.28 -4.49 0.52
N ASP A 101 0.27 -4.37 -0.67
CA ASP A 101 0.32 -5.47 -1.65
C ASP A 101 0.76 -6.78 -1.01
N ASN A 102 -0.05 -7.82 -1.18
CA ASN A 102 0.18 -9.18 -0.66
C ASN A 102 0.40 -9.25 0.87
N GLY A 103 -0.05 -8.23 1.63
CA GLY A 103 0.20 -8.14 3.07
C GLY A 103 1.68 -8.02 3.44
N GLY A 104 2.51 -7.53 2.53
CA GLY A 104 3.94 -7.35 2.69
C GLY A 104 4.78 -8.60 2.36
N LEU A 105 4.16 -9.73 2.05
CA LEU A 105 4.89 -10.94 1.62
C LEU A 105 5.29 -10.84 0.15
N PRO A 106 6.56 -11.14 -0.22
CA PRO A 106 6.96 -11.15 -1.61
C PRO A 106 6.18 -12.18 -2.44
N ALA A 107 5.73 -11.79 -3.63
CA ALA A 107 4.96 -12.68 -4.50
C ALA A 107 5.77 -13.90 -4.97
N TRP A 108 7.08 -13.76 -5.14
CA TRP A 108 7.97 -14.85 -5.53
C TRP A 108 8.01 -16.03 -4.52
N LEU A 109 7.60 -15.83 -3.25
CA LEU A 109 7.46 -16.91 -2.25
C LEU A 109 6.45 -17.98 -2.68
N PHE A 110 5.45 -17.59 -3.47
CA PHE A 110 4.35 -18.46 -3.88
C PHE A 110 4.60 -19.21 -5.19
N ARG A 111 5.78 -19.05 -5.80
CA ARG A 111 6.18 -19.81 -7.00
C ARG A 111 6.29 -21.31 -6.77
N ASP A 112 6.67 -21.71 -5.58
CA ASP A 112 6.64 -23.10 -5.16
C ASP A 112 5.33 -23.37 -4.41
N GLU A 113 4.45 -24.13 -5.01
CA GLU A 113 3.15 -24.50 -4.42
C GLU A 113 3.28 -25.26 -3.08
N ALA A 114 4.47 -25.80 -2.77
CA ALA A 114 4.74 -26.44 -1.49
C ALA A 114 4.94 -25.43 -0.35
N VAL A 115 5.24 -24.17 -0.64
CA VAL A 115 5.43 -23.14 0.37
C VAL A 115 4.11 -22.79 1.03
N GLY A 116 4.05 -22.98 2.33
CA GLY A 116 2.92 -22.61 3.16
C GLY A 116 3.23 -21.41 4.03
N VAL A 117 2.75 -20.22 3.65
CA VAL A 117 2.99 -18.99 4.41
C VAL A 117 2.25 -18.95 5.74
N ARG A 118 2.77 -18.15 6.68
CA ARG A 118 2.22 -17.90 8.00
C ARG A 118 1.94 -19.19 8.79
N ARG A 119 2.86 -20.14 8.69
CA ARG A 119 2.87 -21.40 9.46
C ARG A 119 4.29 -21.95 9.53
N PHE A 120 4.54 -22.89 10.43
CA PHE A 120 5.81 -23.58 10.54
C PHE A 120 5.99 -24.58 9.39
N GLU A 121 6.37 -24.05 8.23
CA GLU A 121 6.68 -24.79 7.03
C GLU A 121 8.17 -24.54 6.69
N PRO A 122 8.99 -25.59 6.50
CA PRO A 122 10.44 -25.43 6.42
C PRO A 122 10.96 -24.50 5.33
N LEU A 123 10.35 -24.51 4.13
CA LEU A 123 10.76 -23.63 3.03
C LEU A 123 10.44 -22.17 3.35
N TYR A 124 9.23 -21.91 3.84
CA TYR A 124 8.83 -20.57 4.26
C TYR A 124 9.68 -20.05 5.41
N MET A 125 9.94 -20.88 6.43
CA MET A 125 10.76 -20.47 7.57
C MET A 125 12.20 -20.18 7.20
N ALA A 126 12.77 -20.91 6.22
CA ALA A 126 14.12 -20.61 5.71
C ALA A 126 14.17 -19.23 5.03
N GLU A 127 13.13 -18.85 4.27
CA GLU A 127 13.06 -17.53 3.65
C GLU A 127 12.84 -16.43 4.69
N VAL A 128 12.00 -16.67 5.71
CA VAL A 128 11.81 -15.74 6.83
C VAL A 128 13.12 -15.49 7.59
N GLU A 129 13.90 -16.54 7.85
CA GLU A 129 15.22 -16.41 8.49
C GLU A 129 16.15 -15.54 7.65
N ARG A 130 16.23 -15.79 6.33
CA ARG A 130 17.03 -15.00 5.39
C ARG A 130 16.59 -13.52 5.34
N TYR A 131 15.30 -13.25 5.39
CA TYR A 131 14.75 -11.90 5.50
C TYR A 131 15.15 -11.23 6.83
N PHE A 132 15.02 -11.94 7.95
CA PHE A 132 15.37 -11.44 9.26
C PHE A 132 16.88 -11.21 9.42
N ASP A 133 17.74 -11.99 8.76
CA ASP A 133 19.19 -11.76 8.68
C ASP A 133 19.53 -10.35 8.13
N ARG A 134 18.63 -9.74 7.37
CA ARG A 134 18.83 -8.42 6.77
C ARG A 134 18.22 -7.29 7.60
N VAL A 135 17.03 -7.51 8.16
CA VAL A 135 16.26 -6.46 8.85
C VAL A 135 16.57 -6.40 10.33
N LEU A 136 16.63 -7.54 11.03
CA LEU A 136 16.77 -7.54 12.49
C LEU A 136 18.11 -6.96 12.99
N PRO A 137 19.24 -7.04 12.28
CA PRO A 137 20.45 -6.32 12.70
C PRO A 137 20.31 -4.79 12.74
N ILE A 138 19.44 -4.22 11.90
CA ILE A 138 19.13 -2.78 11.95
C ILE A 138 18.34 -2.47 13.23
N VAL A 139 17.31 -3.28 13.50
CA VAL A 139 16.46 -3.13 14.69
C VAL A 139 17.27 -3.38 15.96
N GLU A 140 18.17 -4.37 15.95
CA GLU A 140 19.06 -4.69 17.07
C GLU A 140 19.92 -3.48 17.47
N ARG A 141 20.60 -2.87 16.52
CA ARG A 141 21.42 -1.67 16.78
C ARG A 141 20.60 -0.49 17.29
N ALA A 142 19.35 -0.40 16.85
CA ALA A 142 18.44 0.69 17.21
C ALA A 142 17.67 0.46 18.53
N GLN A 143 17.90 -0.64 19.26
CA GLN A 143 17.25 -0.87 20.55
C GLN A 143 17.67 0.15 21.61
N ILE A 144 16.77 0.44 22.53
CA ILE A 144 17.01 1.36 23.65
C ILE A 144 18.20 0.92 24.51
N SER A 145 18.40 -0.38 24.67
CA SER A 145 19.57 -0.96 25.37
C SER A 145 20.90 -0.65 24.67
N ASN A 146 20.89 -0.30 23.39
CA ASN A 146 22.05 0.09 22.59
C ASN A 146 22.10 1.62 22.35
N GLY A 147 21.18 2.38 23.00
CA GLY A 147 21.10 3.83 22.87
C GLY A 147 20.21 4.33 21.72
N GLY A 148 19.52 3.45 21.03
CA GLY A 148 18.56 3.79 19.98
C GLY A 148 17.13 4.02 20.51
N PRO A 149 16.14 4.24 19.63
CA PRO A 149 14.78 4.57 20.02
C PRO A 149 13.86 3.36 20.24
N VAL A 150 14.24 2.14 19.79
CA VAL A 150 13.33 0.98 19.77
C VAL A 150 13.11 0.44 21.18
N ILE A 151 11.82 0.44 21.60
CA ILE A 151 11.39 -0.03 22.94
C ILE A 151 10.54 -1.31 22.88
N LEU A 152 9.87 -1.59 21.76
CA LEU A 152 9.04 -2.77 21.55
C LEU A 152 9.25 -3.32 20.13
N VAL A 153 9.18 -4.65 20.02
CA VAL A 153 9.14 -5.34 18.72
C VAL A 153 7.92 -6.26 18.71
N GLN A 154 7.11 -6.18 17.66
CA GLN A 154 5.95 -7.04 17.49
C GLN A 154 6.28 -8.28 16.66
N ILE A 155 5.72 -9.41 17.06
CA ILE A 155 5.76 -10.69 16.36
C ILE A 155 4.51 -10.81 15.51
N GLU A 156 4.67 -11.02 14.20
CA GLU A 156 3.58 -11.23 13.23
C GLU A 156 2.56 -10.08 13.22
N ASN A 157 1.37 -10.28 12.64
CA ASN A 157 0.27 -9.32 12.68
C ASN A 157 -1.09 -10.02 12.65
N GLU A 158 -1.92 -9.77 13.67
CA GLU A 158 -3.28 -10.33 13.80
C GLU A 158 -3.34 -11.82 13.46
N TYR A 159 -2.35 -12.58 13.95
CA TYR A 159 -2.19 -13.98 13.59
C TYR A 159 -3.38 -14.83 14.03
N GLY A 160 -4.03 -14.48 15.12
CA GLY A 160 -5.19 -15.21 15.64
C GLY A 160 -6.43 -15.19 14.72
N ALA A 161 -6.49 -14.22 13.79
CA ALA A 161 -7.51 -14.20 12.74
C ALA A 161 -7.17 -15.09 11.52
N TYR A 162 -5.92 -15.55 11.42
CA TYR A 162 -5.42 -16.35 10.30
C TYR A 162 -5.18 -17.82 10.68
N GLY A 163 -4.58 -18.08 11.85
CA GLY A 163 -4.18 -19.41 12.26
C GLY A 163 -3.90 -19.52 13.76
N ASP A 164 -3.46 -20.71 14.17
CA ASP A 164 -3.18 -21.08 15.56
C ASP A 164 -1.88 -21.89 15.72
N ASP A 165 -1.00 -21.88 14.72
CA ASP A 165 0.28 -22.59 14.72
C ASP A 165 1.26 -21.98 15.71
N LYS A 166 1.30 -22.55 16.93
CA LYS A 166 2.20 -22.10 18.00
C LYS A 166 3.67 -22.33 17.67
N GLN A 167 4.00 -23.38 16.92
CA GLN A 167 5.38 -23.66 16.51
C GLN A 167 5.91 -22.56 15.60
N TYR A 168 5.07 -22.02 14.72
CA TYR A 168 5.41 -20.87 13.89
C TYR A 168 5.73 -19.63 14.74
N LEU A 169 4.85 -19.27 15.69
CA LEU A 169 5.09 -18.14 16.59
C LEU A 169 6.35 -18.32 17.44
N GLU A 170 6.58 -19.55 17.97
CA GLU A 170 7.79 -19.89 18.73
C GLU A 170 9.05 -19.71 17.89
N ALA A 171 9.01 -20.12 16.62
CA ALA A 171 10.13 -19.95 15.70
C ALA A 171 10.41 -18.47 15.42
N LEU A 172 9.38 -17.62 15.21
CA LEU A 172 9.56 -16.19 15.04
C LEU A 172 10.17 -15.53 16.28
N VAL A 173 9.74 -15.92 17.48
CA VAL A 173 10.33 -15.45 18.74
C VAL A 173 11.79 -15.87 18.83
N ALA A 174 12.10 -17.13 18.52
CA ALA A 174 13.47 -17.65 18.56
C ALA A 174 14.38 -16.89 17.58
N LEU A 175 13.93 -16.64 16.35
CA LEU A 175 14.68 -15.85 15.36
C LEU A 175 14.94 -14.43 15.85
N ASN A 176 13.94 -13.74 16.39
CA ASN A 176 14.14 -12.39 16.95
C ASN A 176 15.20 -12.41 18.06
N ARG A 177 15.11 -13.36 18.99
CA ARG A 177 16.09 -13.50 20.09
C ARG A 177 17.48 -13.88 19.61
N ALA A 178 17.59 -14.75 18.60
CA ALA A 178 18.86 -15.14 18.00
C ALA A 178 19.58 -13.96 17.34
N HIS A 179 18.82 -13.00 16.78
CA HIS A 179 19.36 -11.76 16.21
C HIS A 179 19.57 -10.64 17.25
N GLY A 180 19.55 -10.97 18.55
CA GLY A 180 19.90 -10.02 19.60
C GLY A 180 18.78 -9.04 19.99
N ILE A 181 17.54 -9.27 19.58
CA ILE A 181 16.41 -8.47 20.06
C ILE A 181 16.16 -8.78 21.53
N THR A 182 16.43 -7.81 22.41
CA THR A 182 16.30 -7.94 23.88
C THR A 182 15.10 -7.20 24.43
N VAL A 183 14.62 -6.16 23.77
CA VAL A 183 13.40 -5.43 24.16
C VAL A 183 12.19 -6.36 24.23
N PRO A 184 11.12 -6.00 24.95
CA PRO A 184 9.92 -6.82 25.05
C PRO A 184 9.32 -7.11 23.67
N LEU A 185 8.86 -8.35 23.49
CA LEU A 185 8.13 -8.80 22.31
C LEU A 185 6.63 -8.78 22.59
N THR A 186 5.86 -8.29 21.62
CA THR A 186 4.40 -8.19 21.70
C THR A 186 3.73 -8.96 20.57
N THR A 187 2.46 -9.29 20.78
CA THR A 187 1.54 -9.74 19.70
C THR A 187 0.31 -8.84 19.71
N ILE A 188 -0.39 -8.78 18.57
CA ILE A 188 -1.62 -8.02 18.41
C ILE A 188 -2.71 -8.89 17.81
N ASP A 189 -3.92 -8.80 18.36
CA ASP A 189 -5.13 -9.41 17.83
C ASP A 189 -6.36 -8.57 18.18
N GLN A 190 -7.44 -8.73 17.42
CA GLN A 190 -8.72 -8.19 17.86
C GLN A 190 -9.12 -8.87 19.18
N PRO A 191 -9.58 -8.11 20.18
CA PRO A 191 -9.91 -8.67 21.51
C PRO A 191 -11.16 -9.53 21.47
N THR A 192 -11.03 -10.73 20.90
CA THR A 192 -11.93 -11.88 21.06
C THR A 192 -11.18 -13.00 21.77
N ASP A 193 -11.90 -13.85 22.50
CA ASP A 193 -11.25 -14.95 23.22
C ASP A 193 -10.51 -15.92 22.28
N GLU A 194 -11.06 -16.17 21.09
CA GLU A 194 -10.46 -17.04 20.09
C GLU A 194 -9.17 -16.43 19.50
N MET A 195 -9.22 -15.20 18.99
CA MET A 195 -8.06 -14.58 18.34
C MET A 195 -6.91 -14.36 19.33
N LEU A 196 -7.19 -13.88 20.56
CA LEU A 196 -6.17 -13.70 21.59
C LEU A 196 -5.56 -15.03 22.06
N ALA A 197 -6.31 -16.13 22.03
CA ALA A 197 -5.79 -17.45 22.33
C ALA A 197 -4.93 -18.00 21.18
N ASN A 198 -5.37 -17.82 19.93
CA ASN A 198 -4.71 -18.32 18.74
C ASN A 198 -3.47 -17.52 18.34
N GLY A 199 -3.53 -16.18 18.44
CA GLY A 199 -2.49 -15.28 17.88
C GLY A 199 -1.27 -15.04 18.76
N SER A 200 -1.17 -15.66 19.95
CA SER A 200 -0.08 -15.37 20.89
C SER A 200 0.44 -16.61 21.60
N LEU A 201 1.52 -16.43 22.36
CA LEU A 201 2.17 -17.45 23.20
C LEU A 201 2.11 -17.07 24.68
N PRO A 202 2.22 -18.06 25.60
CA PRO A 202 2.55 -17.77 26.99
C PRO A 202 3.89 -17.02 27.09
N GLY A 203 3.92 -15.93 27.87
CA GLY A 203 5.14 -15.13 28.05
C GLY A 203 5.35 -14.00 27.03
N LEU A 204 4.57 -13.92 25.95
CA LEU A 204 4.48 -12.73 25.13
C LEU A 204 3.43 -11.76 25.67
N HIS A 205 3.71 -10.47 25.53
CA HIS A 205 2.76 -9.43 25.92
C HIS A 205 1.71 -9.23 24.82
N LYS A 206 0.45 -9.46 25.16
CA LYS A 206 -0.67 -9.34 24.24
C LYS A 206 -1.18 -7.91 24.19
N THR A 207 -1.43 -7.42 23.00
CA THR A 207 -2.04 -6.12 22.74
C THR A 207 -3.31 -6.30 21.91
N GLY A 208 -4.16 -5.28 21.86
CA GLY A 208 -5.42 -5.32 21.10
C GLY A 208 -5.42 -4.43 19.89
N SER A 209 -6.24 -4.76 18.87
CA SER A 209 -6.57 -3.93 17.72
C SER A 209 -8.08 -3.63 17.71
N PHE A 210 -8.47 -2.35 17.83
CA PHE A 210 -9.86 -1.91 17.82
C PHE A 210 -9.96 -0.38 17.73
N GLY A 211 -11.09 0.14 17.19
CA GLY A 211 -11.33 1.59 17.07
C GLY A 211 -12.47 2.11 17.98
N SER A 212 -13.15 1.22 18.70
CA SER A 212 -14.31 1.58 19.52
C SER A 212 -14.56 0.57 20.64
N ARG A 213 -15.48 0.90 21.58
CA ARG A 213 -15.88 0.03 22.69
C ARG A 213 -14.67 -0.31 23.58
N ALA A 214 -13.83 0.68 23.90
CA ALA A 214 -12.55 0.49 24.59
C ALA A 214 -12.68 -0.30 25.89
N THR A 215 -13.63 0.04 26.75
CA THR A 215 -13.87 -0.64 28.03
C THR A 215 -14.11 -2.14 27.86
N GLU A 216 -14.97 -2.55 26.92
CA GLU A 216 -15.29 -3.96 26.67
C GLU A 216 -14.10 -4.72 26.08
N ARG A 217 -13.43 -4.10 25.09
CA ARG A 217 -12.27 -4.69 24.42
C ARG A 217 -11.10 -4.87 25.38
N LEU A 218 -10.81 -3.89 26.22
CA LEU A 218 -9.77 -3.98 27.24
C LEU A 218 -10.12 -5.00 28.34
N ALA A 219 -11.39 -5.13 28.71
CA ALA A 219 -11.82 -6.17 29.67
C ALA A 219 -11.58 -7.58 29.11
N THR A 220 -11.82 -7.78 27.80
CA THR A 220 -11.49 -9.06 27.13
C THR A 220 -9.99 -9.27 27.09
N LEU A 221 -9.21 -8.27 26.67
CA LEU A 221 -7.76 -8.35 26.65
C LEU A 221 -7.18 -8.69 28.04
N ARG A 222 -7.70 -8.07 29.11
CA ARG A 222 -7.26 -8.31 30.49
C ARG A 222 -7.46 -9.77 30.93
N ARG A 223 -8.49 -10.47 30.43
CA ARG A 223 -8.66 -11.91 30.74
C ARG A 223 -7.52 -12.77 30.15
N HIS A 224 -6.94 -12.35 29.03
CA HIS A 224 -5.84 -13.05 28.34
C HIS A 224 -4.45 -12.50 28.71
N GLN A 225 -4.38 -11.29 29.29
CA GLN A 225 -3.18 -10.63 29.80
C GLN A 225 -3.44 -10.22 31.26
N PRO A 226 -3.33 -11.16 32.24
CA PRO A 226 -3.75 -10.93 33.63
C PRO A 226 -2.94 -9.86 34.36
N SER A 227 -1.69 -9.66 33.99
CA SER A 227 -0.76 -8.64 34.54
C SER A 227 -0.10 -7.84 33.42
N GLY A 228 0.58 -6.76 33.78
CA GLY A 228 1.21 -5.84 32.86
C GLY A 228 0.26 -4.75 32.33
N PRO A 229 0.80 -3.77 31.61
CA PRO A 229 0.02 -2.70 30.99
C PRO A 229 -0.99 -3.25 29.97
N LEU A 230 -2.13 -2.58 29.82
CA LEU A 230 -2.98 -2.79 28.65
C LEU A 230 -2.59 -1.82 27.54
N MET A 231 -2.65 -2.27 26.31
CA MET A 231 -2.34 -1.46 25.14
C MET A 231 -3.28 -1.78 23.98
N CYS A 232 -3.85 -0.75 23.38
CA CYS A 232 -4.42 -0.82 22.04
C CYS A 232 -3.30 -0.48 21.04
N ALA A 233 -2.73 -1.50 20.40
CA ALA A 233 -1.59 -1.34 19.50
C ALA A 233 -2.01 -0.99 18.07
N GLU A 234 -3.31 -1.03 17.78
CA GLU A 234 -3.93 -0.38 16.62
C GLU A 234 -5.27 0.21 17.04
N PHE A 235 -5.26 1.49 17.35
CA PHE A 235 -6.50 2.24 17.58
C PHE A 235 -6.99 2.78 16.24
N TRP A 236 -7.98 2.08 15.65
CA TRP A 236 -8.53 2.43 14.34
C TRP A 236 -9.36 3.71 14.43
N ASN A 237 -8.71 4.83 14.17
CA ASN A 237 -9.32 6.16 14.25
C ASN A 237 -9.93 6.65 12.93
N GLY A 238 -9.87 5.86 11.88
CA GLY A 238 -10.41 6.04 10.56
C GLY A 238 -10.50 4.71 9.82
N TRP A 239 -10.52 4.74 8.49
CA TRP A 239 -10.52 3.56 7.63
C TRP A 239 -9.92 3.87 6.27
N PHE A 240 -9.59 2.85 5.51
CA PHE A 240 -9.05 2.94 4.16
C PHE A 240 -10.16 2.83 3.11
N ASP A 241 -9.88 3.32 1.89
CA ASP A 241 -10.83 3.37 0.80
C ASP A 241 -10.53 2.34 -0.29
N PHE A 242 -11.59 1.94 -1.00
CA PHE A 242 -11.52 1.09 -2.19
C PHE A 242 -12.00 1.83 -3.42
N TRP A 243 -11.42 1.52 -4.58
CA TRP A 243 -11.93 2.04 -5.85
C TRP A 243 -13.40 1.67 -6.08
N GLY A 244 -14.23 2.70 -6.26
CA GLY A 244 -15.66 2.55 -6.48
C GLY A 244 -16.52 2.53 -5.22
N SER A 245 -15.92 2.81 -4.06
CA SER A 245 -16.61 3.03 -2.78
C SER A 245 -16.79 4.54 -2.52
N HIS A 246 -17.17 4.89 -1.30
CA HIS A 246 -17.13 6.26 -0.77
C HIS A 246 -15.85 6.46 0.06
N HIS A 247 -15.53 7.71 0.38
CA HIS A 247 -14.45 8.04 1.31
C HIS A 247 -14.93 7.81 2.75
N HIS A 248 -14.21 6.94 3.47
CA HIS A 248 -14.52 6.62 4.87
C HIS A 248 -14.02 7.73 5.79
N THR A 249 -14.93 8.29 6.58
CA THR A 249 -14.59 9.27 7.62
C THR A 249 -15.27 8.96 8.92
N THR A 250 -14.64 9.34 10.03
CA THR A 250 -15.22 9.28 11.37
C THR A 250 -15.18 10.69 11.98
N PRO A 251 -16.30 11.20 12.51
CA PRO A 251 -16.29 12.52 13.14
C PRO A 251 -15.20 12.67 14.19
N ALA A 252 -14.40 13.74 14.14
CA ALA A 252 -13.27 13.94 15.03
C ALA A 252 -13.67 13.90 16.52
N ALA A 253 -14.84 14.44 16.87
CA ALA A 253 -15.36 14.41 18.24
C ALA A 253 -15.72 12.99 18.72
N GLU A 254 -16.14 12.12 17.81
CA GLU A 254 -16.43 10.71 18.12
C GLU A 254 -15.13 9.93 18.33
N ALA A 255 -14.20 10.03 17.41
CA ALA A 255 -12.89 9.40 17.56
C ALA A 255 -12.14 9.89 18.81
N ALA A 256 -12.23 11.18 19.15
CA ALA A 256 -11.64 11.75 20.35
C ALA A 256 -12.30 11.21 21.62
N ARG A 257 -13.61 10.97 21.63
CA ARG A 257 -14.31 10.37 22.79
C ARG A 257 -13.85 8.93 23.02
N GLU A 258 -13.71 8.13 21.98
CA GLU A 258 -13.20 6.75 22.06
C GLU A 258 -11.75 6.72 22.57
N LEU A 259 -10.91 7.66 22.10
CA LEU A 259 -9.53 7.81 22.59
C LEU A 259 -9.51 8.22 24.08
N ASP A 260 -10.38 9.15 24.49
CA ASP A 260 -10.48 9.59 25.89
C ASP A 260 -10.90 8.42 26.81
N GLU A 261 -11.89 7.60 26.40
CA GLU A 261 -12.30 6.39 27.13
C GLU A 261 -11.14 5.41 27.27
N LEU A 262 -10.39 5.18 26.18
CA LEU A 262 -9.22 4.31 26.19
C LEU A 262 -8.16 4.81 27.19
N LEU A 263 -7.78 6.09 27.10
CA LEU A 263 -6.74 6.67 27.96
C LEU A 263 -7.19 6.81 29.42
N ALA A 264 -8.47 7.06 29.68
CA ALA A 264 -9.02 7.08 31.04
C ALA A 264 -8.90 5.74 31.76
N SER A 265 -8.87 4.62 31.05
CA SER A 265 -8.65 3.29 31.61
C SER A 265 -7.21 3.03 32.08
N GLY A 266 -6.26 3.93 31.78
CA GLY A 266 -4.83 3.74 32.05
C GLY A 266 -4.08 3.03 30.92
N ALA A 267 -4.75 2.60 29.85
CA ALA A 267 -4.12 1.89 28.75
C ALA A 267 -3.17 2.78 27.92
N SER A 268 -2.17 2.15 27.33
CA SER A 268 -1.34 2.71 26.26
C SER A 268 -2.03 2.61 24.91
N VAL A 269 -1.62 3.44 23.94
CA VAL A 269 -2.25 3.51 22.62
C VAL A 269 -1.20 3.65 21.51
N ASN A 270 -1.49 3.05 20.35
CA ASN A 270 -0.90 3.40 19.07
C ASN A 270 -2.04 3.81 18.12
N LEU A 271 -2.03 5.06 17.68
CA LEU A 271 -3.01 5.58 16.72
C LEU A 271 -2.77 4.95 15.36
N TYR A 272 -3.70 4.24 14.85
CA TYR A 272 -3.66 3.65 13.51
C TYR A 272 -4.74 4.31 12.64
N MET A 273 -4.36 5.26 11.80
CA MET A 273 -3.03 5.83 11.53
C MET A 273 -2.89 7.18 12.23
N PHE A 274 -1.67 7.57 12.60
CA PHE A 274 -1.34 8.97 12.88
C PHE A 274 -1.19 9.73 11.55
N HIS A 275 -0.52 9.12 10.59
CA HIS A 275 -0.37 9.59 9.21
C HIS A 275 -0.37 8.38 8.28
N GLY A 276 -1.37 8.28 7.43
CA GLY A 276 -1.50 7.14 6.53
C GLY A 276 -0.52 7.18 5.37
N GLY A 277 -0.37 8.32 4.70
CA GLY A 277 0.50 8.50 3.54
C GLY A 277 -0.09 7.96 2.24
N THR A 278 0.78 7.54 1.33
CA THR A 278 0.43 7.20 -0.06
C THR A 278 0.97 5.83 -0.46
N ASN A 279 0.15 5.01 -1.08
CA ASN A 279 0.55 3.76 -1.74
C ASN A 279 1.20 4.09 -3.11
N PHE A 280 2.41 4.65 -3.08
CA PHE A 280 3.14 5.01 -4.30
C PHE A 280 3.41 3.79 -5.20
N GLY A 281 3.32 4.00 -6.51
CA GLY A 281 3.58 2.94 -7.48
C GLY A 281 2.45 1.90 -7.55
N PHE A 282 2.80 0.64 -7.42
CA PHE A 282 1.89 -0.51 -7.48
C PHE A 282 1.77 -1.21 -6.12
N THR A 283 1.88 -0.47 -5.03
CA THR A 283 2.06 -1.04 -3.69
C THR A 283 0.77 -1.19 -2.88
N ASN A 284 -0.36 -0.68 -3.39
CA ASN A 284 -1.65 -0.88 -2.74
C ASN A 284 -2.06 -2.36 -2.74
N GLY A 285 -2.61 -2.83 -1.64
CA GLY A 285 -3.24 -4.13 -1.55
C GLY A 285 -4.70 -4.14 -2.00
N ALA A 286 -5.37 -5.23 -1.70
CA ALA A 286 -6.80 -5.40 -1.96
C ALA A 286 -7.43 -6.31 -0.90
N ASN A 287 -8.73 -6.19 -0.70
CA ASN A 287 -9.53 -7.17 0.03
C ASN A 287 -10.42 -7.97 -0.94
N ASP A 288 -10.71 -9.22 -0.58
CA ASP A 288 -11.67 -10.06 -1.30
C ASP A 288 -12.50 -10.88 -0.30
N LYS A 289 -13.70 -10.40 -0.04
CA LYS A 289 -14.70 -11.08 0.79
C LYS A 289 -15.89 -11.54 -0.05
N GLY A 290 -15.62 -11.98 -1.29
CA GLY A 290 -16.62 -12.35 -2.29
C GLY A 290 -16.74 -11.35 -3.44
N VAL A 291 -16.29 -10.12 -3.22
CA VAL A 291 -16.06 -9.10 -4.25
C VAL A 291 -14.64 -8.56 -4.05
N TYR A 292 -13.86 -8.54 -5.12
CA TYR A 292 -12.52 -8.00 -5.09
C TYR A 292 -12.57 -6.46 -5.02
N GLN A 293 -11.86 -5.91 -4.05
CA GLN A 293 -11.86 -4.48 -3.72
C GLN A 293 -10.41 -3.97 -3.60
N PRO A 294 -9.83 -3.44 -4.68
CA PRO A 294 -8.49 -2.86 -4.63
C PRO A 294 -8.52 -1.53 -3.88
N THR A 295 -7.55 -1.36 -2.97
CA THR A 295 -7.35 -0.13 -2.19
C THR A 295 -6.94 1.01 -3.11
N VAL A 296 -7.39 2.22 -2.84
CA VAL A 296 -6.99 3.42 -3.58
C VAL A 296 -5.53 3.79 -3.31
N THR A 297 -4.97 4.70 -4.11
CA THR A 297 -3.58 5.15 -3.96
C THR A 297 -3.37 5.95 -2.68
N SER A 298 -4.31 6.82 -2.31
CA SER A 298 -4.26 7.51 -1.03
C SER A 298 -4.49 6.52 0.13
N TYR A 299 -3.59 6.51 1.09
CA TYR A 299 -3.82 5.84 2.36
C TYR A 299 -4.09 6.88 3.45
N ASP A 300 -4.87 7.90 3.12
CA ASP A 300 -5.23 9.01 4.01
C ASP A 300 -5.77 8.50 5.36
N TYR A 301 -6.59 7.45 5.33
CA TYR A 301 -7.15 6.77 6.50
C TYR A 301 -8.02 7.67 7.39
N ASP A 302 -8.37 8.88 6.92
CA ASP A 302 -8.99 9.92 7.75
C ASP A 302 -8.18 10.17 9.04
N ALA A 303 -6.85 10.17 8.89
CA ALA A 303 -5.88 10.27 9.97
C ALA A 303 -5.76 11.69 10.54
N PRO A 304 -5.10 11.89 11.71
CA PRO A 304 -4.77 13.21 12.23
C PRO A 304 -4.02 14.12 11.28
N LEU A 305 -3.09 13.57 10.47
CA LEU A 305 -2.45 14.29 9.37
C LEU A 305 -2.97 13.76 8.03
N ASP A 306 -3.29 14.66 7.11
CA ASP A 306 -3.61 14.32 5.71
C ASP A 306 -2.37 13.79 4.96
N GLU A 307 -2.52 13.36 3.70
CA GLU A 307 -1.43 12.85 2.85
C GLU A 307 -0.25 13.84 2.73
N ALA A 308 -0.53 15.14 2.64
CA ALA A 308 0.49 16.18 2.59
C ALA A 308 1.13 16.49 3.97
N GLY A 309 0.59 15.90 5.04
CA GLY A 309 1.05 16.07 6.41
C GLY A 309 0.46 17.30 7.10
N ASN A 310 -0.64 17.85 6.61
CA ASN A 310 -1.31 18.95 7.27
C ASN A 310 -2.20 18.45 8.42
N PRO A 311 -2.22 19.15 9.57
CA PRO A 311 -3.06 18.81 10.69
C PRO A 311 -4.55 18.96 10.35
N GLY A 312 -5.30 17.85 10.40
CA GLY A 312 -6.75 17.83 10.27
C GLY A 312 -7.48 18.06 11.61
N PRO A 313 -8.82 18.05 11.60
CA PRO A 313 -9.63 18.19 12.82
C PRO A 313 -9.30 17.16 13.91
N LYS A 314 -8.97 15.92 13.54
CA LYS A 314 -8.58 14.86 14.49
C LYS A 314 -7.26 15.15 15.19
N PHE A 315 -6.31 15.80 14.52
CA PHE A 315 -5.04 16.19 15.15
C PHE A 315 -5.29 17.05 16.40
N TRP A 316 -6.11 18.07 16.29
CA TRP A 316 -6.41 18.99 17.38
C TRP A 316 -7.26 18.32 18.47
N ALA A 317 -8.28 17.55 18.07
CA ALA A 317 -9.15 16.85 19.00
C ALA A 317 -8.35 15.80 19.82
N PHE A 318 -7.43 15.05 19.19
CA PHE A 318 -6.60 14.08 19.90
C PHE A 318 -5.55 14.73 20.77
N ARG A 319 -4.95 15.84 20.32
CA ARG A 319 -4.04 16.66 21.13
C ARG A 319 -4.71 17.15 22.42
N ASP A 320 -5.95 17.62 22.34
CA ASP A 320 -6.73 18.06 23.51
C ASP A 320 -7.04 16.89 24.46
N VAL A 321 -7.31 15.69 23.93
CA VAL A 321 -7.48 14.49 24.74
C VAL A 321 -6.17 14.09 25.43
N ILE A 322 -5.08 14.00 24.68
CA ILE A 322 -3.76 13.60 25.20
C ILE A 322 -3.31 14.56 26.33
N ALA A 323 -3.58 15.86 26.19
CA ALA A 323 -3.24 16.89 27.18
C ALA A 323 -3.86 16.65 28.58
N LYS A 324 -4.91 15.82 28.68
CA LYS A 324 -5.50 15.42 29.96
C LYS A 324 -4.67 14.37 30.70
N TYR A 325 -3.82 13.64 30.01
CA TYR A 325 -3.11 12.46 30.50
C TYR A 325 -1.59 12.58 30.46
N ALA A 326 -1.05 13.44 29.58
CA ALA A 326 0.37 13.65 29.40
C ALA A 326 0.67 15.09 29.00
N PRO A 327 1.88 15.61 29.28
CA PRO A 327 2.30 16.92 28.78
C PRO A 327 2.30 16.94 27.24
N VAL A 328 1.78 18.03 26.65
CA VAL A 328 1.89 18.35 25.24
C VAL A 328 2.75 19.60 25.04
N PRO A 329 3.55 19.73 23.98
CA PRO A 329 4.33 20.93 23.70
C PRO A 329 3.44 22.17 23.54
N ASP A 330 3.95 23.36 23.94
CA ASP A 330 3.27 24.64 23.66
C ASP A 330 3.30 24.99 22.15
N GLU A 331 4.36 24.54 21.47
CA GLU A 331 4.50 24.66 20.03
C GLU A 331 3.38 23.91 19.30
N VAL A 332 2.91 24.46 18.20
CA VAL A 332 1.90 23.86 17.33
C VAL A 332 2.41 23.85 15.88
N PRO A 333 1.93 22.92 15.04
CA PRO A 333 2.26 22.94 13.63
C PRO A 333 1.83 24.24 12.96
N ASP A 334 2.60 24.67 11.93
CA ASP A 334 2.21 25.76 11.08
C ASP A 334 0.86 25.50 10.39
N ALA A 335 0.14 26.56 10.09
CA ALA A 335 -1.12 26.45 9.36
C ALA A 335 -0.84 25.97 7.92
N ALA A 336 -1.64 25.02 7.44
CA ALA A 336 -1.58 24.56 6.06
C ALA A 336 -1.78 25.71 5.08
N SER A 337 -0.93 25.77 4.05
CA SER A 337 -1.11 26.69 2.93
C SER A 337 -1.76 25.96 1.77
N PRO A 338 -2.73 26.58 1.06
CA PRO A 338 -3.30 25.97 -0.15
C PRO A 338 -2.20 25.72 -1.18
N ALA A 339 -2.26 24.57 -1.84
CA ALA A 339 -1.38 24.26 -2.96
C ALA A 339 -1.67 25.18 -4.17
N PRO A 340 -0.71 25.41 -5.07
CA PRO A 340 -0.98 26.13 -6.31
C PRO A 340 -2.03 25.43 -7.17
N ALA A 341 -3.00 26.20 -7.66
CA ALA A 341 -4.02 25.71 -8.59
C ALA A 341 -3.76 26.29 -9.99
N PHE A 342 -3.60 25.43 -10.98
CA PHE A 342 -3.30 25.81 -12.36
C PHE A 342 -3.66 24.70 -13.35
N ARG A 343 -3.56 25.00 -14.64
CA ARG A 343 -3.74 24.04 -15.73
C ARG A 343 -2.46 23.92 -16.54
N ALA A 344 -2.09 22.69 -16.89
CA ALA A 344 -0.94 22.37 -17.71
C ALA A 344 -1.41 21.67 -19.00
N PRO A 345 -1.18 22.26 -20.19
CA PRO A 345 -1.55 21.61 -21.43
C PRO A 345 -0.70 20.34 -21.64
N VAL A 346 -1.30 19.32 -22.23
CA VAL A 346 -0.58 18.15 -22.72
C VAL A 346 0.33 18.59 -23.86
N ASP A 347 1.61 18.28 -23.77
CA ASP A 347 2.61 18.66 -24.76
C ASP A 347 3.08 17.48 -25.66
N ALA A 348 2.84 16.23 -25.25
CA ALA A 348 3.13 15.06 -26.08
C ALA A 348 2.17 13.90 -25.78
N VAL A 349 1.85 13.12 -26.82
CA VAL A 349 1.02 11.91 -26.73
C VAL A 349 1.68 10.80 -27.55
N VAL A 350 1.85 9.62 -26.96
CA VAL A 350 2.34 8.41 -27.62
C VAL A 350 1.32 7.30 -27.44
N PRO A 351 0.63 6.84 -28.48
CA PRO A 351 -0.23 5.67 -28.40
C PRO A 351 0.55 4.46 -27.87
N PHE A 352 -0.03 3.75 -26.90
CA PHE A 352 0.63 2.63 -26.21
C PHE A 352 1.25 1.61 -27.18
N TRP A 353 0.50 1.22 -28.22
CA TRP A 353 0.95 0.21 -29.19
C TRP A 353 2.17 0.61 -30.02
N GLN A 354 2.57 1.88 -30.01
CA GLN A 354 3.80 2.35 -30.68
C GLN A 354 5.05 2.10 -29.84
N VAL A 355 4.91 1.98 -28.53
CA VAL A 355 6.03 1.83 -27.59
C VAL A 355 5.99 0.49 -26.83
N ALA A 356 4.88 -0.24 -26.90
CA ALA A 356 4.66 -1.47 -26.15
C ALA A 356 5.83 -2.47 -26.27
N SER A 357 6.33 -2.72 -27.49
CA SER A 357 7.44 -3.66 -27.73
C SER A 357 8.78 -3.24 -27.12
N ALA A 358 8.92 -1.98 -26.71
CA ALA A 358 10.11 -1.48 -26.02
C ALA A 358 9.99 -1.55 -24.48
N LEU A 359 8.80 -1.86 -23.96
CA LEU A 359 8.53 -1.94 -22.52
C LEU A 359 8.74 -3.34 -21.93
N GLY A 360 9.05 -4.34 -22.74
CA GLY A 360 9.32 -5.69 -22.28
C GLY A 360 9.45 -6.67 -23.43
N GLU A 361 9.97 -7.85 -23.14
CA GLU A 361 10.12 -8.92 -24.12
C GLU A 361 8.86 -9.80 -24.14
N SER A 362 8.34 -10.10 -25.33
CA SER A 362 7.24 -11.04 -25.52
C SER A 362 7.77 -12.48 -25.51
N VAL A 363 7.25 -13.31 -24.63
CA VAL A 363 7.68 -14.71 -24.47
C VAL A 363 6.55 -15.66 -24.88
N PRO A 364 6.81 -16.60 -25.81
CA PRO A 364 5.80 -17.55 -26.25
C PRO A 364 5.57 -18.67 -25.23
N HIS A 365 4.31 -19.03 -25.04
CA HIS A 365 3.84 -20.11 -24.16
C HIS A 365 2.87 -21.04 -24.88
N ARG A 366 2.91 -22.32 -24.52
CA ARG A 366 2.00 -23.30 -25.08
C ARG A 366 0.57 -23.16 -24.53
N SER A 367 0.46 -22.86 -23.25
CA SER A 367 -0.78 -22.52 -22.55
C SER A 367 -0.65 -21.11 -22.01
N ILE A 368 -1.76 -20.47 -21.64
CA ILE A 368 -1.71 -19.14 -21.06
C ILE A 368 -0.98 -19.18 -19.72
N PRO A 369 0.09 -18.39 -19.53
CA PRO A 369 0.78 -18.29 -18.26
C PRO A 369 0.13 -17.25 -17.35
N THR A 370 0.32 -17.37 -16.03
CA THR A 370 0.05 -16.28 -15.10
C THR A 370 1.21 -15.29 -15.08
N PHE A 371 1.04 -14.11 -14.49
CA PHE A 371 2.14 -13.16 -14.30
C PHE A 371 3.25 -13.78 -13.42
N ASP A 372 2.86 -14.50 -12.38
CA ASP A 372 3.79 -15.11 -11.44
C ASP A 372 4.67 -16.19 -12.10
N GLN A 373 4.12 -16.94 -13.05
CA GLN A 373 4.89 -17.93 -13.82
C GLN A 373 5.99 -17.33 -14.72
N VAL A 374 5.88 -16.05 -15.06
CA VAL A 374 6.91 -15.30 -15.80
C VAL A 374 7.70 -14.32 -14.93
N GLU A 375 7.61 -14.45 -13.61
CA GLU A 375 8.33 -13.62 -12.63
C GLU A 375 7.99 -12.13 -12.73
N HIS A 376 6.74 -11.83 -13.12
CA HIS A 376 6.20 -10.47 -13.17
C HIS A 376 5.20 -10.29 -12.03
N TYR A 377 5.53 -9.47 -11.04
CA TYR A 377 4.81 -9.47 -9.78
C TYR A 377 3.88 -8.29 -9.57
N THR A 378 3.98 -7.24 -10.40
CA THR A 378 3.17 -6.01 -10.27
C THR A 378 2.92 -5.35 -11.61
N GLY A 379 1.88 -4.53 -11.71
CA GLY A 379 1.64 -3.64 -12.84
C GLY A 379 0.86 -4.27 -13.98
N PHE A 380 1.44 -4.37 -15.17
CA PHE A 380 0.71 -4.69 -16.40
C PHE A 380 1.44 -5.73 -17.24
N GLY A 381 0.64 -6.48 -18.01
CA GLY A 381 1.16 -7.37 -19.05
C GLY A 381 0.22 -7.45 -20.25
N VAL A 382 0.77 -7.73 -21.42
CA VAL A 382 0.00 -7.93 -22.66
C VAL A 382 0.05 -9.37 -23.07
N TYR A 383 -1.10 -10.01 -23.14
CA TYR A 383 -1.28 -11.33 -23.75
C TYR A 383 -1.65 -11.17 -25.22
N CYS A 384 -1.00 -11.93 -26.09
CA CYS A 384 -1.27 -11.93 -27.52
C CYS A 384 -1.49 -13.35 -28.05
N THR A 385 -2.39 -13.47 -29.04
CA THR A 385 -2.55 -14.70 -29.81
C THR A 385 -3.22 -14.42 -31.15
N GLU A 386 -2.98 -15.29 -32.14
CA GLU A 386 -3.64 -15.22 -33.45
C GLU A 386 -4.92 -16.03 -33.48
N ILE A 387 -5.99 -15.44 -34.02
CA ILE A 387 -7.30 -16.10 -34.20
C ILE A 387 -7.78 -15.99 -35.65
N ASP A 388 -8.57 -16.97 -36.12
CA ASP A 388 -9.22 -16.90 -37.42
C ASP A 388 -10.60 -17.57 -37.41
N PHE A 389 -11.65 -16.74 -37.41
CA PHE A 389 -13.06 -17.15 -37.49
C PHE A 389 -13.75 -16.68 -38.76
N ARG A 390 -12.97 -16.33 -39.82
CA ARG A 390 -13.54 -15.95 -41.13
C ARG A 390 -14.35 -17.09 -41.73
N GLY A 391 -15.50 -16.75 -42.33
CA GLY A 391 -16.38 -17.71 -42.96
C GLY A 391 -17.16 -18.61 -42.01
N THR A 392 -17.07 -18.38 -40.69
CA THR A 392 -17.85 -19.14 -39.68
C THR A 392 -19.30 -18.67 -39.56
N GLY A 393 -19.60 -17.44 -40.06
CA GLY A 393 -20.94 -16.84 -39.99
C GLY A 393 -21.37 -16.47 -38.59
N ARG A 394 -20.43 -16.27 -37.63
CA ARG A 394 -20.75 -15.94 -36.23
C ARG A 394 -19.68 -15.07 -35.57
N ALA A 395 -20.04 -14.50 -34.45
CA ALA A 395 -19.14 -13.85 -33.49
C ALA A 395 -18.68 -14.89 -32.48
N PRO A 396 -17.36 -15.15 -32.33
CA PRO A 396 -16.87 -16.07 -31.33
C PRO A 396 -16.89 -15.47 -29.93
N VAL A 397 -16.92 -16.31 -28.88
CA VAL A 397 -16.90 -15.90 -27.48
C VAL A 397 -15.58 -16.28 -26.84
N LEU A 398 -14.84 -15.27 -26.36
CA LEU A 398 -13.68 -15.47 -25.49
C LEU A 398 -14.18 -15.74 -24.06
N THR A 399 -13.71 -16.82 -23.45
CA THR A 399 -13.98 -17.15 -22.05
C THR A 399 -12.68 -17.37 -21.31
N ILE A 400 -12.55 -16.81 -20.10
CA ILE A 400 -11.36 -16.88 -19.26
C ILE A 400 -11.80 -17.44 -17.89
N GLY A 401 -11.04 -18.38 -17.33
CA GLY A 401 -11.34 -18.99 -16.04
C GLY A 401 -11.50 -17.94 -14.93
N GLU A 402 -10.52 -17.05 -14.77
CA GLU A 402 -10.58 -15.85 -13.92
C GLU A 402 -9.69 -14.75 -14.48
N VAL A 403 -10.14 -13.51 -14.44
CA VAL A 403 -9.32 -12.31 -14.72
C VAL A 403 -8.81 -11.74 -13.40
N ARG A 404 -7.50 -11.56 -13.27
CA ARG A 404 -6.88 -10.98 -12.08
C ARG A 404 -5.91 -9.86 -12.46
N ASP A 405 -6.44 -8.58 -12.57
CA ASP A 405 -7.77 -8.20 -12.05
C ASP A 405 -8.63 -7.49 -13.11
N ARG A 406 -8.00 -6.82 -14.09
CA ARG A 406 -8.71 -6.09 -15.14
C ARG A 406 -8.08 -6.30 -16.50
N ALA A 407 -8.86 -6.72 -17.48
CA ALA A 407 -8.41 -7.03 -18.83
C ALA A 407 -9.12 -6.12 -19.86
N LEU A 408 -8.33 -5.36 -20.61
CA LEU A 408 -8.79 -4.60 -21.77
C LEU A 408 -8.54 -5.45 -23.01
N VAL A 409 -9.59 -5.84 -23.71
CA VAL A 409 -9.55 -6.75 -24.84
C VAL A 409 -9.55 -5.96 -26.14
N TYR A 410 -8.61 -6.28 -27.03
CA TYR A 410 -8.45 -5.69 -28.35
C TYR A 410 -8.40 -6.76 -29.43
N LEU A 411 -8.83 -6.43 -30.63
CA LEU A 411 -8.60 -7.23 -31.85
C LEU A 411 -7.94 -6.32 -32.89
N ASN A 412 -6.74 -6.68 -33.32
CA ASN A 412 -5.92 -5.85 -34.24
C ASN A 412 -5.80 -4.41 -33.69
N ARG A 413 -5.56 -4.27 -32.38
CA ARG A 413 -5.46 -3.00 -31.61
C ARG A 413 -6.75 -2.18 -31.60
N GLN A 414 -7.88 -2.74 -32.03
CA GLN A 414 -9.20 -2.09 -31.93
C GLN A 414 -9.88 -2.56 -30.65
N PRO A 415 -10.41 -1.66 -29.82
CA PRO A 415 -11.03 -2.03 -28.55
C PRO A 415 -12.28 -2.88 -28.76
N VAL A 416 -12.36 -3.99 -28.06
CA VAL A 416 -13.53 -4.89 -28.02
C VAL A 416 -14.33 -4.66 -26.75
N GLY A 417 -13.66 -4.56 -25.59
CA GLY A 417 -14.30 -4.32 -24.32
C GLY A 417 -13.39 -4.61 -23.13
N VAL A 418 -13.99 -4.68 -21.97
CA VAL A 418 -13.27 -4.85 -20.68
C VAL A 418 -13.89 -5.99 -19.91
N LEU A 419 -13.05 -6.81 -19.28
CA LEU A 419 -13.43 -7.79 -18.29
C LEU A 419 -12.82 -7.37 -16.94
N SER A 420 -13.60 -7.38 -15.86
CA SER A 420 -13.18 -6.88 -14.56
C SER A 420 -13.55 -7.87 -13.46
N ARG A 421 -12.57 -8.18 -12.59
CA ARG A 421 -12.72 -9.11 -11.48
C ARG A 421 -13.82 -8.70 -10.50
N ASP A 422 -13.93 -7.43 -10.20
CA ASP A 422 -14.93 -6.89 -9.28
C ASP A 422 -16.39 -7.06 -9.75
N ASN A 423 -16.58 -7.24 -11.07
CA ASN A 423 -17.85 -7.61 -11.68
C ASN A 423 -18.01 -9.13 -11.89
N HIS A 424 -16.98 -9.93 -11.57
CA HIS A 424 -16.91 -11.37 -11.90
C HIS A 424 -17.00 -11.66 -13.41
N ASP A 425 -16.53 -10.74 -14.26
CA ASP A 425 -16.55 -10.91 -15.70
C ASP A 425 -15.59 -12.03 -16.13
N ARG A 426 -16.08 -12.94 -16.97
CA ARG A 426 -15.30 -14.11 -17.44
C ARG A 426 -15.43 -14.36 -18.94
N ALA A 427 -16.32 -13.64 -19.62
CA ALA A 427 -16.58 -13.86 -21.04
C ALA A 427 -16.92 -12.57 -21.76
N ILE A 428 -16.51 -12.49 -23.03
CA ILE A 428 -16.81 -11.38 -23.92
C ILE A 428 -17.00 -11.87 -25.36
N GLY A 429 -18.01 -11.34 -26.06
CA GLY A 429 -18.19 -11.57 -27.49
C GLY A 429 -17.14 -10.80 -28.29
N LEU A 430 -16.41 -11.50 -29.16
CA LEU A 430 -15.50 -10.89 -30.13
C LEU A 430 -16.29 -10.39 -31.36
N PRO A 431 -15.71 -9.54 -32.21
CA PRO A 431 -16.36 -9.09 -33.44
C PRO A 431 -16.82 -10.23 -34.33
N PHE A 432 -17.83 -9.99 -35.17
CA PHE A 432 -18.32 -10.98 -36.15
C PHE A 432 -17.19 -11.43 -37.08
N GLU A 433 -17.03 -12.75 -37.25
CA GLU A 433 -15.95 -13.35 -38.02
C GLU A 433 -14.55 -12.82 -37.65
N ALA A 434 -14.29 -12.65 -36.33
CA ALA A 434 -13.05 -12.13 -35.79
C ALA A 434 -11.81 -12.86 -36.38
N SER A 435 -10.82 -12.10 -36.84
CA SER A 435 -9.56 -12.66 -37.31
C SER A 435 -8.41 -11.67 -37.16
N GLY A 436 -7.22 -12.18 -36.93
CA GLY A 436 -5.99 -11.43 -36.66
C GLY A 436 -5.50 -11.59 -35.25
N THR A 437 -4.76 -10.61 -34.77
CA THR A 437 -4.16 -10.64 -33.45
C THR A 437 -5.18 -10.22 -32.37
N LEU A 438 -5.45 -11.12 -31.45
CA LEU A 438 -6.17 -10.83 -30.22
C LEU A 438 -5.15 -10.37 -29.17
N GLU A 439 -5.28 -9.13 -28.70
CA GLU A 439 -4.43 -8.57 -27.64
C GLU A 439 -5.27 -8.33 -26.37
N ILE A 440 -4.74 -8.68 -25.21
CA ILE A 440 -5.39 -8.46 -23.93
C ILE A 440 -4.39 -7.77 -22.99
N LEU A 441 -4.61 -6.48 -22.75
CA LEU A 441 -3.84 -5.71 -21.76
C LEU A 441 -4.45 -5.95 -20.38
N VAL A 442 -3.68 -6.61 -19.50
CA VAL A 442 -4.12 -6.96 -18.15
C VAL A 442 -3.41 -6.12 -17.11
N GLU A 443 -4.17 -5.61 -16.17
CA GLU A 443 -3.70 -4.89 -14.99
C GLU A 443 -3.87 -5.75 -13.74
N ASP A 444 -2.78 -5.91 -12.97
CA ASP A 444 -2.81 -6.26 -11.56
C ASP A 444 -3.16 -5.00 -10.78
N GLN A 445 -4.30 -4.99 -10.09
CA GLN A 445 -4.79 -3.83 -9.35
C GLN A 445 -4.39 -3.83 -7.86
N GLY A 446 -3.54 -4.76 -7.44
CA GLY A 446 -3.07 -4.99 -6.09
C GLY A 446 -3.40 -6.39 -5.60
N ARG A 447 -2.46 -7.03 -4.90
CA ARG A 447 -2.66 -8.39 -4.36
C ARG A 447 -3.46 -8.33 -3.08
N VAL A 448 -4.27 -9.37 -2.86
CA VAL A 448 -5.05 -9.49 -1.63
C VAL A 448 -4.11 -9.53 -0.42
N ASN A 449 -4.37 -8.65 0.56
CA ASN A 449 -3.53 -8.48 1.74
C ASN A 449 -4.07 -9.16 3.00
N TYR A 450 -5.29 -9.71 2.96
CA TYR A 450 -5.93 -10.31 4.13
C TYR A 450 -6.73 -11.55 3.77
N GLY A 451 -6.63 -12.61 4.61
CA GLY A 451 -7.36 -13.85 4.45
C GLY A 451 -6.64 -14.89 3.58
N HIS A 452 -7.38 -15.89 3.11
CA HIS A 452 -6.84 -17.09 2.46
C HIS A 452 -6.43 -16.89 0.98
N ARG A 453 -6.73 -15.71 0.40
CA ARG A 453 -6.33 -15.37 -0.98
C ARG A 453 -4.96 -14.68 -1.07
N ILE A 454 -4.26 -14.53 0.05
CA ILE A 454 -2.87 -14.05 0.04
C ILE A 454 -2.05 -15.00 -0.82
N GLY A 455 -1.25 -14.44 -1.74
CA GLY A 455 -0.37 -15.19 -2.62
C GLY A 455 -1.03 -15.78 -3.87
N GLU A 456 -2.28 -15.41 -4.16
CA GLU A 456 -2.89 -15.81 -5.43
C GLU A 456 -2.17 -15.23 -6.64
N ASP A 457 -2.03 -16.02 -7.71
CA ASP A 457 -1.43 -15.58 -8.97
C ASP A 457 -2.20 -14.43 -9.60
N LYS A 458 -1.49 -13.58 -10.36
CA LYS A 458 -2.03 -12.48 -11.15
C LYS A 458 -2.00 -12.75 -12.67
N GLY A 459 -2.69 -11.91 -13.44
CA GLY A 459 -2.83 -12.06 -14.88
C GLY A 459 -4.12 -12.79 -15.29
N LEU A 460 -4.06 -13.58 -16.33
CA LEU A 460 -5.18 -14.41 -16.79
C LEU A 460 -5.02 -15.83 -16.23
N ILE A 461 -6.04 -16.28 -15.51
CA ILE A 461 -6.06 -17.63 -14.91
C ILE A 461 -6.86 -18.54 -15.84
N GLY A 462 -6.25 -19.62 -16.29
CA GLY A 462 -6.87 -20.58 -17.18
C GLY A 462 -8.01 -21.38 -16.57
N PRO A 463 -8.79 -22.12 -17.36
CA PRO A 463 -8.62 -22.26 -18.81
C PRO A 463 -9.08 -21.05 -19.59
N VAL A 464 -8.41 -20.76 -20.74
CA VAL A 464 -8.88 -19.78 -21.72
C VAL A 464 -9.39 -20.52 -22.95
N THR A 465 -10.61 -20.19 -23.34
CA THR A 465 -11.26 -20.82 -24.50
C THR A 465 -11.84 -19.78 -25.45
N ILE A 466 -11.89 -20.11 -26.73
CA ILE A 466 -12.65 -19.36 -27.72
C ILE A 466 -13.68 -20.31 -28.31
N ASP A 467 -14.96 -19.94 -28.22
CA ASP A 467 -16.10 -20.83 -28.55
C ASP A 467 -16.07 -22.19 -27.85
N GLY A 468 -15.60 -22.23 -26.59
CA GLY A 468 -15.50 -23.47 -25.79
C GLY A 468 -14.31 -24.36 -26.14
N HIS A 469 -13.48 -23.98 -27.11
CA HIS A 469 -12.27 -24.70 -27.46
C HIS A 469 -11.05 -24.06 -26.81
N ALA A 470 -10.23 -24.88 -26.14
CA ALA A 470 -8.96 -24.41 -25.57
C ALA A 470 -8.10 -23.78 -26.68
N HIS A 471 -7.63 -22.60 -26.41
CA HIS A 471 -6.75 -21.89 -27.33
C HIS A 471 -5.29 -22.02 -26.86
N GLU A 472 -4.43 -22.48 -27.74
CA GLU A 472 -3.00 -22.67 -27.51
C GLU A 472 -2.20 -21.57 -28.21
N ARG A 473 -0.89 -21.42 -27.85
CA ARG A 473 0.06 -20.45 -28.40
C ARG A 473 -0.25 -19.01 -28.00
N TRP A 474 -0.11 -18.76 -26.75
CA TRP A 474 -0.12 -17.43 -26.20
C TRP A 474 1.28 -16.84 -26.13
N GLU A 475 1.39 -15.55 -26.30
CA GLU A 475 2.55 -14.78 -25.92
C GLU A 475 2.17 -13.89 -24.74
N LEU A 476 3.06 -13.76 -23.77
CA LEU A 476 2.94 -12.81 -22.68
C LEU A 476 4.13 -11.86 -22.71
N GLN A 477 3.83 -10.58 -22.72
CA GLN A 477 4.78 -9.49 -22.58
C GLN A 477 4.54 -8.78 -21.26
N PRO A 478 5.36 -9.01 -20.21
CA PRO A 478 5.41 -8.19 -19.02
C PRO A 478 5.81 -6.75 -19.37
N LEU A 479 5.19 -5.74 -18.75
CA LEU A 479 5.53 -4.34 -19.00
C LEU A 479 6.41 -3.80 -17.88
N GLY A 480 7.66 -3.45 -18.21
CA GLY A 480 8.60 -2.79 -17.29
C GLY A 480 8.31 -1.30 -17.21
N LEU A 481 7.51 -0.88 -16.22
CA LEU A 481 7.12 0.52 -16.01
C LEU A 481 7.92 1.22 -14.91
N ASP A 482 8.96 0.57 -14.39
CA ASP A 482 9.93 1.19 -13.46
C ASP A 482 10.94 2.08 -14.22
N ASP A 483 11.17 1.80 -15.51
CA ASP A 483 11.98 2.60 -16.41
C ASP A 483 11.15 3.11 -17.59
N LEU A 484 10.86 4.40 -17.59
CA LEU A 484 10.14 5.09 -18.67
C LEU A 484 11.05 5.63 -19.78
N SER A 485 12.35 5.29 -19.82
CA SER A 485 13.26 5.73 -20.88
C SER A 485 12.73 5.46 -22.30
N PRO A 486 12.14 4.28 -22.60
CA PRO A 486 11.55 4.02 -23.91
C PRO A 486 10.38 4.97 -24.25
N VAL A 487 9.59 5.35 -23.25
CA VAL A 487 8.48 6.29 -23.39
C VAL A 487 9.01 7.70 -23.63
N SER A 488 10.01 8.13 -22.86
CA SER A 488 10.67 9.44 -23.02
C SER A 488 11.30 9.60 -24.41
N GLU A 489 11.96 8.54 -24.92
CA GLU A 489 12.45 8.53 -26.29
C GLU A 489 11.34 8.61 -27.35
N ALA A 490 10.19 7.98 -27.08
CA ALA A 490 9.04 8.07 -27.97
C ALA A 490 8.43 9.48 -27.96
N PHE A 491 8.32 10.13 -26.81
CA PHE A 491 7.91 11.53 -26.70
C PHE A 491 8.81 12.48 -27.50
N ALA A 492 10.13 12.26 -27.46
CA ALA A 492 11.08 13.08 -28.21
C ALA A 492 10.88 13.00 -29.76
N ARG A 493 10.25 11.93 -30.23
CA ARG A 493 9.93 11.70 -31.66
C ARG A 493 8.48 12.00 -32.01
N ALA A 494 7.60 12.16 -31.01
CA ALA A 494 6.19 12.42 -31.22
C ALA A 494 5.97 13.82 -31.81
N ALA A 495 5.00 13.92 -32.73
CA ALA A 495 4.51 15.24 -33.13
C ALA A 495 3.80 15.91 -31.95
N ALA A 496 3.84 17.24 -31.89
CA ALA A 496 3.02 17.96 -30.94
C ALA A 496 1.54 17.59 -31.11
N PRO A 497 0.77 17.47 -30.03
CA PRO A 497 -0.67 17.24 -30.14
C PRO A 497 -1.31 18.27 -31.06
N ASP A 498 -2.32 17.81 -31.83
CA ASP A 498 -3.14 18.73 -32.63
C ASP A 498 -3.77 19.76 -31.70
N PRO A 499 -3.52 21.07 -31.85
CA PRO A 499 -4.10 22.09 -31.01
C PRO A 499 -5.63 22.10 -31.00
N ASP A 500 -6.25 21.57 -32.08
CA ASP A 500 -7.70 21.44 -32.21
C ASP A 500 -8.24 20.10 -31.64
N ALA A 501 -7.37 19.15 -31.28
CA ALA A 501 -7.77 17.92 -30.63
C ALA A 501 -8.01 18.17 -29.15
N SER A 502 -9.28 18.23 -28.78
CA SER A 502 -9.69 18.42 -27.37
C SER A 502 -9.61 17.14 -26.54
N ALA A 503 -9.55 15.96 -27.16
CA ALA A 503 -9.61 14.66 -26.48
C ALA A 503 -8.46 13.73 -26.89
N ILE A 504 -7.99 12.90 -25.94
CA ILE A 504 -6.96 11.89 -26.14
C ILE A 504 -7.57 10.52 -25.86
N ALA A 505 -7.46 9.61 -26.82
CA ALA A 505 -7.89 8.22 -26.65
C ALA A 505 -6.73 7.35 -26.12
N GLY A 506 -7.03 6.54 -25.10
CA GLY A 506 -6.11 5.52 -24.59
C GLY A 506 -6.28 4.16 -25.29
N PRO A 507 -5.39 3.18 -25.00
CA PRO A 507 -4.26 3.35 -24.10
C PRO A 507 -3.15 4.20 -24.71
N ALA A 508 -2.66 5.17 -23.96
CA ALA A 508 -1.62 6.08 -24.42
C ALA A 508 -0.75 6.58 -23.26
N PHE A 509 0.50 6.88 -23.55
CA PHE A 509 1.31 7.72 -22.67
C PHE A 509 1.10 9.19 -23.03
N VAL A 510 0.92 10.01 -22.01
CA VAL A 510 0.62 11.44 -22.14
C VAL A 510 1.60 12.21 -21.27
N ARG A 511 2.18 13.27 -21.82
CA ARG A 511 3.10 14.14 -21.09
C ARG A 511 2.56 15.56 -20.98
N ALA A 512 2.78 16.17 -19.82
CA ALA A 512 2.68 17.61 -19.62
C ALA A 512 3.92 18.11 -18.87
N THR A 513 4.39 19.31 -19.22
CA THR A 513 5.49 19.98 -18.54
C THR A 513 4.93 21.10 -17.66
N VAL A 514 5.35 21.10 -16.39
CA VAL A 514 4.94 22.09 -15.39
C VAL A 514 6.15 22.90 -14.94
N GLU A 515 6.09 24.22 -15.08
CA GLU A 515 7.12 25.14 -14.59
C GLU A 515 6.80 25.58 -13.17
N LEU A 516 7.77 25.43 -12.26
CA LEU A 516 7.64 25.84 -10.87
C LEU A 516 8.80 26.74 -10.46
N ASP A 517 8.51 27.82 -9.73
CA ASP A 517 9.55 28.70 -9.15
C ASP A 517 10.30 27.97 -8.01
N ALA A 518 9.59 27.17 -7.23
CA ALA A 518 10.12 26.36 -6.14
C ALA A 518 9.27 25.08 -5.95
N PRO A 519 9.87 23.99 -5.43
CA PRO A 519 9.11 22.80 -5.06
C PRO A 519 8.02 23.10 -4.04
N THR A 520 6.82 22.60 -4.30
CA THR A 520 5.67 22.71 -3.40
C THR A 520 4.77 21.50 -3.61
N ASP A 521 4.03 21.10 -2.58
CA ASP A 521 3.04 20.02 -2.71
C ASP A 521 1.97 20.42 -3.74
N LEU A 522 1.59 19.46 -4.59
CA LEU A 522 0.53 19.64 -5.59
C LEU A 522 -0.51 18.53 -5.48
N PHE A 523 -1.70 18.80 -5.99
CA PHE A 523 -2.79 17.83 -6.12
C PHE A 523 -3.26 17.80 -7.58
N LEU A 524 -2.98 16.68 -8.27
CA LEU A 524 -3.44 16.45 -9.63
C LEU A 524 -4.91 16.00 -9.59
N ASP A 525 -5.79 16.81 -10.17
CA ASP A 525 -7.20 16.46 -10.35
C ASP A 525 -7.33 15.31 -11.38
N THR A 526 -7.91 14.20 -10.97
CA THR A 526 -8.11 13.01 -11.80
C THR A 526 -9.57 12.79 -12.22
N THR A 527 -10.47 13.69 -11.84
CA THR A 527 -11.93 13.54 -12.13
C THR A 527 -12.25 13.53 -13.61
N THR A 528 -11.44 14.20 -14.42
CA THR A 528 -11.57 14.22 -15.90
C THR A 528 -10.71 13.18 -16.60
N LEU A 529 -9.80 12.51 -15.89
CA LEU A 529 -8.99 11.42 -16.42
C LEU A 529 -9.81 10.12 -16.39
N GLY A 530 -9.41 9.13 -17.19
CA GLY A 530 -10.10 7.83 -17.22
C GLY A 530 -9.66 6.91 -16.10
N LYS A 531 -8.64 6.11 -16.38
CA LYS A 531 -7.95 5.20 -15.46
C LYS A 531 -6.51 5.06 -15.91
N GLY A 532 -5.59 5.09 -14.97
CA GLY A 532 -4.20 4.94 -15.34
C GLY A 532 -3.23 5.01 -14.16
N VAL A 533 -1.99 5.33 -14.49
CA VAL A 533 -0.87 5.52 -13.55
C VAL A 533 -0.20 6.85 -13.88
N ALA A 534 0.29 7.55 -12.85
CA ALA A 534 0.97 8.83 -13.02
C ALA A 534 2.39 8.80 -12.48
N TRP A 535 3.30 9.51 -13.14
CA TRP A 535 4.68 9.74 -12.71
C TRP A 535 4.99 11.24 -12.74
N VAL A 536 5.87 11.63 -11.84
CA VAL A 536 6.45 12.98 -11.78
C VAL A 536 7.96 12.86 -11.76
N ASN A 537 8.65 13.42 -12.73
CA ASN A 537 10.10 13.33 -12.86
C ASN A 537 10.63 11.88 -12.73
N GLY A 538 9.87 10.89 -13.25
CA GLY A 538 10.16 9.46 -13.15
C GLY A 538 9.72 8.80 -11.85
N PHE A 539 9.26 9.55 -10.85
CA PHE A 539 8.72 9.00 -9.60
C PHE A 539 7.26 8.55 -9.81
N ASN A 540 6.97 7.27 -9.59
CA ASN A 540 5.62 6.70 -9.73
C ASN A 540 4.73 7.12 -8.56
N LEU A 541 3.74 7.99 -8.83
CA LEU A 541 2.77 8.47 -7.85
C LEU A 541 1.71 7.42 -7.49
N GLY A 542 1.45 6.46 -8.38
CA GLY A 542 0.43 5.45 -8.21
C GLY A 542 -0.70 5.54 -9.23
N ARG A 543 -1.74 4.78 -8.99
CA ARG A 543 -2.92 4.65 -9.84
C ARG A 543 -3.90 5.78 -9.62
N TYR A 544 -4.61 6.15 -10.68
CA TYR A 544 -5.81 6.97 -10.61
C TYR A 544 -6.98 6.28 -11.33
N TRP A 545 -8.18 6.56 -10.91
CA TRP A 545 -9.38 6.05 -11.55
C TRP A 545 -10.57 6.98 -11.24
N ARG A 546 -11.21 7.57 -12.28
CA ARG A 546 -12.38 8.43 -12.07
C ARG A 546 -13.60 7.74 -11.43
N ARG A 547 -13.49 6.43 -11.18
CA ARG A 547 -14.48 5.70 -10.40
C ARG A 547 -14.56 6.19 -8.95
N GLY A 548 -13.51 6.89 -8.49
CA GLY A 548 -13.41 7.40 -7.14
C GLY A 548 -13.26 6.31 -6.07
N PRO A 549 -13.30 6.67 -4.79
CA PRO A 549 -13.60 8.01 -4.29
C PRO A 549 -12.46 9.02 -4.46
N GLN A 550 -11.20 8.57 -4.54
CA GLN A 550 -10.05 9.45 -4.69
C GLN A 550 -10.11 10.23 -6.01
N ASN A 551 -10.33 11.55 -5.91
CA ASN A 551 -10.45 12.46 -7.03
C ASN A 551 -9.15 13.22 -7.34
N THR A 552 -8.18 13.20 -6.42
CA THR A 552 -6.87 13.86 -6.61
C THR A 552 -5.73 12.91 -6.29
N LEU A 553 -4.61 13.00 -7.04
CA LEU A 553 -3.34 12.38 -6.68
C LEU A 553 -2.43 13.42 -6.00
N TYR A 554 -1.88 13.05 -4.85
CA TYR A 554 -0.89 13.82 -4.15
C TYR A 554 0.47 13.75 -4.85
N VAL A 555 1.08 14.91 -5.06
CA VAL A 555 2.42 15.08 -5.63
C VAL A 555 3.32 15.72 -4.57
N PRO A 556 4.18 14.92 -3.91
CA PRO A 556 5.07 15.46 -2.88
C PRO A 556 6.04 16.52 -3.45
N ALA A 557 6.21 17.64 -2.74
CA ALA A 557 7.16 18.70 -3.10
C ALA A 557 8.58 18.15 -3.36
N SER A 558 8.97 17.11 -2.61
CA SER A 558 10.28 16.45 -2.72
C SER A 558 10.50 15.69 -4.03
N THR A 559 9.46 15.44 -4.83
CA THR A 559 9.57 14.86 -6.18
C THR A 559 9.72 15.92 -7.26
N LEU A 560 9.59 17.18 -6.89
CA LEU A 560 9.60 18.35 -7.77
C LEU A 560 10.91 19.14 -7.65
N LYS A 561 11.20 19.97 -8.65
CA LYS A 561 12.38 20.84 -8.70
C LYS A 561 12.01 22.23 -9.22
N PRO A 562 12.81 23.27 -8.96
CA PRO A 562 12.66 24.55 -9.64
C PRO A 562 12.83 24.37 -11.16
N GLY A 563 12.01 25.09 -11.95
CA GLY A 563 11.97 24.99 -13.41
C GLY A 563 11.03 23.89 -13.90
N ALA A 564 11.39 23.26 -15.01
CA ALA A 564 10.56 22.29 -15.70
C ALA A 564 10.46 20.95 -14.95
N ASN A 565 9.23 20.50 -14.71
CA ASN A 565 8.88 19.20 -14.14
C ASN A 565 8.03 18.41 -15.12
N GLU A 566 8.41 17.16 -15.38
CA GLU A 566 7.72 16.26 -16.28
C GLU A 566 6.64 15.49 -15.53
N ILE A 567 5.41 15.57 -16.03
CA ILE A 567 4.28 14.73 -15.59
C ILE A 567 3.97 13.74 -16.71
N VAL A 568 4.02 12.46 -16.42
CA VAL A 568 3.67 11.40 -17.39
C VAL A 568 2.46 10.61 -16.87
N LEU A 569 1.48 10.37 -17.74
CA LEU A 569 0.36 9.50 -17.48
C LEU A 569 0.40 8.30 -18.43
N PHE A 570 0.13 7.11 -17.93
CA PHE A 570 -0.31 5.98 -18.75
C PHE A 570 -1.83 5.90 -18.64
N GLU A 571 -2.53 6.56 -19.56
CA GLU A 571 -3.99 6.62 -19.62
C GLU A 571 -4.54 5.41 -20.38
N LEU A 572 -5.43 4.65 -19.74
CA LEU A 572 -5.99 3.41 -20.31
C LEU A 572 -7.29 3.64 -21.10
N HIS A 573 -8.01 4.72 -20.83
CA HIS A 573 -9.33 4.98 -21.40
C HIS A 573 -9.35 6.21 -22.32
N ALA A 574 -9.55 7.40 -21.74
CA ALA A 574 -9.57 8.65 -22.49
C ALA A 574 -9.45 9.87 -21.54
N ILE A 575 -8.83 10.92 -22.06
CA ILE A 575 -8.83 12.26 -21.49
C ILE A 575 -9.69 13.15 -22.39
N PRO A 576 -10.82 13.67 -21.92
CA PRO A 576 -11.73 14.46 -22.77
C PRO A 576 -11.23 15.89 -23.06
N ASP A 577 -10.29 16.41 -22.26
CA ASP A 577 -9.64 17.72 -22.44
C ASP A 577 -8.14 17.52 -22.32
N ALA A 578 -7.39 17.82 -23.38
CA ALA A 578 -5.93 17.64 -23.43
C ALA A 578 -5.18 18.59 -22.47
N THR A 579 -5.58 18.59 -21.22
CA THR A 579 -5.07 19.47 -20.16
C THR A 579 -5.08 18.74 -18.82
N LEU A 580 -3.98 18.81 -18.08
CA LEU A 580 -3.92 18.39 -16.69
C LEU A 580 -4.29 19.57 -15.78
N THR A 581 -5.11 19.32 -14.79
CA THR A 581 -5.55 20.32 -13.82
C THR A 581 -4.96 20.02 -12.46
N PHE A 582 -4.39 21.04 -11.81
CA PHE A 582 -3.94 20.98 -10.42
C PHE A 582 -4.84 21.86 -9.57
N VAL A 583 -5.21 21.34 -8.38
CA VAL A 583 -6.14 22.02 -7.47
C VAL A 583 -5.49 22.34 -6.14
N SER A 584 -6.11 23.23 -5.37
CA SER A 584 -5.49 23.82 -4.16
C SER A 584 -5.55 22.95 -2.92
N ALA A 585 -6.27 21.84 -2.97
CA ALA A 585 -6.42 20.89 -1.85
C ALA A 585 -6.74 19.49 -2.37
N ALA A 586 -6.50 18.48 -1.53
CA ALA A 586 -6.94 17.12 -1.79
C ALA A 586 -8.48 17.05 -1.89
N ASP A 587 -8.94 16.20 -2.79
CA ASP A 587 -10.33 15.76 -2.89
C ASP A 587 -10.35 14.23 -2.90
N LEU A 588 -10.82 13.64 -1.80
CA LEU A 588 -10.96 12.20 -1.63
C LEU A 588 -12.40 11.72 -1.87
N GLY A 589 -13.23 12.58 -2.47
CA GLY A 589 -14.60 12.27 -2.86
C GLY A 589 -15.61 12.44 -1.74
N HIS A 590 -16.83 11.95 -2.02
CA HIS A 590 -17.91 12.09 -1.06
C HIS A 590 -17.82 11.04 0.05
N THR A 591 -18.24 11.44 1.24
CA THR A 591 -18.41 10.59 2.40
C THR A 591 -19.83 10.00 2.45
N GLU A 592 -20.09 9.04 3.33
CA GLU A 592 -21.44 8.47 3.52
C GLU A 592 -22.47 9.48 4.05
N PHE A 593 -22.03 10.60 4.62
CA PHE A 593 -22.87 11.58 5.29
C PHE A 593 -22.62 13.00 4.81
#